data_4bfc1a936dd7fa91be67592bd5dd517d
#
_entry.id   4bfc1a936dd7fa91be67592bd5dd517d
#
_cell.length_a   1.000
_cell.length_b   1.000
_cell.length_c   1.000
_cell.angle_alpha   90.00
_cell.angle_beta   90.00
_cell.angle_gamma   90.00
#
_symmetry.space_group_name_H-M   'P 1'
#
loop_
_entity.id
_entity.type
_entity.pdbx_description
1 polymer ?
#
loop_
_entity_poly.entity_id
_entity_poly.type
_entity_poly.pdbx_seq_one_letter_code
_entity_poly.pdbx_strand_id
1 'polypeptide(L)'
;MEEKRDKKSVHRIIPCPDYDVTGVECWLSYMAEQGYILQDGGVHRGIAAFDRCKPEKVRYRLQPAQKGFVIYDNDGPSDDEVELNGAFGWKYVAKYGVFHIYRADDIDAREMDTDPEVQAMAMNALHI
;
A
#
# COMPACT_ATOMS: atom_id res chain seq x y z
N MET A 1 18.28 -18.78 15.48
CA MET A 1 17.71 -18.67 15.43
C MET A 1 16.84 -18.46 15.54
N GLU A 2 16.89 -18.31 15.46
CA GLU A 2 16.13 -18.06 15.34
C GLU A 2 15.19 -17.79 15.20
N GLU A 3 15.18 -17.45 15.23
CA GLU A 3 14.43 -17.08 15.15
C GLU A 3 13.62 -16.95 14.67
N LYS A 4 13.80 -16.92 14.40
CA LYS A 4 13.19 -16.73 13.92
C LYS A 4 12.26 -16.87 13.67
N ARG A 5 12.30 -16.86 13.49
CA ARG A 5 11.56 -16.87 13.28
C ARG A 5 10.55 -17.05 13.28
N ASP A 6 10.48 -16.83 13.35
CA ASP A 6 9.58 -16.94 13.61
C ASP A 6 8.52 -16.24 13.50
N LYS A 7 8.70 -15.66 13.05
CA LYS A 7 7.85 -14.93 12.86
C LYS A 7 6.83 -15.49 12.17
N LYS A 8 5.72 -15.77 12.56
CA LYS A 8 4.71 -16.26 11.83
C LYS A 8 3.99 -15.15 11.23
N SER A 9 3.68 -15.17 10.00
CA SER A 9 2.85 -14.18 9.32
C SER A 9 1.42 -14.28 9.83
N VAL A 10 0.78 -13.17 10.00
CA VAL A 10 -0.61 -13.12 10.37
C VAL A 10 -1.39 -12.72 9.13
N HIS A 11 -2.37 -13.51 8.75
CA HIS A 11 -3.12 -13.24 7.53
C HIS A 11 -4.54 -12.80 7.85
N ARG A 12 -5.00 -11.77 7.17
CA ARG A 12 -6.34 -11.25 7.37
C ARG A 12 -6.95 -10.91 6.04
N ILE A 13 -8.24 -11.17 5.89
CA ILE A 13 -8.93 -10.78 4.68
C ILE A 13 -9.16 -9.29 4.77
N ILE A 14 -8.87 -8.57 3.69
CA ILE A 14 -9.09 -7.14 3.66
C ILE A 14 -10.59 -6.91 3.76
N PRO A 15 -11.06 -6.24 4.79
CA PRO A 15 -12.50 -6.14 5.07
C PRO A 15 -13.25 -5.08 4.29
N CYS A 16 -12.58 -4.37 3.43
CA CYS A 16 -13.19 -3.24 2.75
C CYS A 16 -13.68 -3.64 1.37
N PRO A 17 -14.77 -3.04 0.90
CA PRO A 17 -15.23 -3.33 -0.45
C PRO A 17 -14.17 -2.93 -1.47
N ASP A 18 -14.28 -3.49 -2.65
CA ASP A 18 -13.36 -3.14 -3.72
C ASP A 18 -13.37 -1.65 -3.94
N TYR A 19 -12.22 -1.08 -4.16
CA TYR A 19 -12.07 0.34 -4.45
C TYR A 19 -12.43 1.28 -3.31
N ASP A 20 -12.58 0.77 -2.11
CA ASP A 20 -12.74 1.65 -0.96
C ASP A 20 -11.34 2.03 -0.50
N VAL A 21 -10.71 2.93 -1.23
CA VAL A 21 -9.32 3.28 -1.01
C VAL A 21 -9.09 3.81 0.39
N THR A 22 -9.91 4.75 0.81
CA THR A 22 -9.75 5.35 2.14
C THR A 22 -9.95 4.29 3.23
N GLY A 23 -10.91 3.41 3.03
CA GLY A 23 -11.15 2.35 4.00
C GLY A 23 -9.96 1.44 4.16
N VAL A 24 -9.33 1.06 3.04
CA VAL A 24 -8.17 0.18 3.10
C VAL A 24 -7.01 0.90 3.77
N GLU A 25 -6.79 2.17 3.43
CA GLU A 25 -5.71 2.94 4.04
C GLU A 25 -5.90 3.03 5.54
N CYS A 26 -7.11 3.32 5.98
CA CYS A 26 -7.39 3.43 7.40
C CYS A 26 -7.24 2.10 8.12
N TRP A 27 -7.68 1.03 7.47
CA TRP A 27 -7.58 -0.29 8.07
C TRP A 27 -6.13 -0.72 8.25
N LEU A 28 -5.30 -0.44 7.24
CA LEU A 28 -3.88 -0.79 7.34
C LEU A 28 -3.19 0.00 8.45
N SER A 29 -3.55 1.27 8.58
CA SER A 29 -2.99 2.09 9.66
C SER A 29 -3.45 1.61 11.02
N TYR A 30 -4.71 1.20 11.11
CA TYR A 30 -5.25 0.63 12.34
C TYR A 30 -4.49 -0.63 12.71
N MET A 31 -4.21 -1.50 11.73
CA MET A 31 -3.48 -2.72 12.02
C MET A 31 -2.08 -2.42 12.55
N ALA A 32 -1.42 -1.41 12.01
CA ALA A 32 -0.10 -1.04 12.51
C ALA A 32 -0.17 -0.58 13.95
N GLU A 33 -1.23 0.12 14.32
CA GLU A 33 -1.39 0.55 15.69
C GLU A 33 -1.68 -0.62 16.62
N GLN A 34 -2.14 -1.73 16.07
CA GLN A 34 -2.37 -2.93 16.85
C GLN A 34 -1.15 -3.86 16.87
N GLY A 35 -0.07 -3.45 16.23
CA GLY A 35 1.14 -4.25 16.24
C GLY A 35 1.30 -5.16 15.03
N TYR A 36 0.66 -4.84 13.92
CA TYR A 36 0.77 -5.64 12.70
C TYR A 36 1.13 -4.75 11.54
N ILE A 37 2.29 -5.00 10.95
CA ILE A 37 2.75 -4.18 9.84
C ILE A 37 2.68 -5.01 8.56
N LEU A 38 2.18 -4.44 7.49
CA LEU A 38 1.99 -5.16 6.23
C LEU A 38 3.34 -5.59 5.67
N GLN A 39 3.45 -6.85 5.30
CA GLN A 39 4.68 -7.37 4.72
C GLN A 39 4.88 -6.82 3.32
N ASP A 40 6.13 -6.68 2.91
CA ASP A 40 6.44 -6.30 1.54
C ASP A 40 5.89 -7.38 0.61
N GLY A 41 5.12 -6.96 -0.37
CA GLY A 41 4.48 -7.90 -1.26
C GLY A 41 3.41 -8.74 -0.58
N GLY A 42 2.91 -8.29 0.54
CA GLY A 42 2.04 -9.12 1.36
C GLY A 42 0.56 -9.13 1.04
N VAL A 43 0.17 -8.68 -0.13
CA VAL A 43 -1.24 -8.73 -0.49
C VAL A 43 -1.42 -9.71 -1.63
N HIS A 44 -2.35 -10.65 -1.47
CA HIS A 44 -2.58 -11.64 -2.49
C HIS A 44 -4.04 -12.04 -2.45
N ARG A 45 -4.74 -11.80 -3.52
CA ARG A 45 -6.15 -12.19 -3.65
C ARG A 45 -7.01 -11.71 -2.50
N GLY A 46 -6.82 -10.47 -2.10
CA GLY A 46 -7.64 -9.88 -1.05
C GLY A 46 -7.24 -10.26 0.36
N ILE A 47 -6.13 -10.98 0.51
CA ILE A 47 -5.63 -11.34 1.83
C ILE A 47 -4.35 -10.59 2.07
N ALA A 48 -4.26 -9.95 3.22
CA ALA A 48 -3.08 -9.19 3.60
C ALA A 48 -2.29 -9.96 4.65
N ALA A 49 -1.00 -10.03 4.46
CA ALA A 49 -0.10 -10.73 5.37
C ALA A 49 0.70 -9.71 6.16
N PHE A 50 0.74 -9.87 7.45
CA PHE A 50 1.39 -8.92 8.34
C PHE A 50 2.47 -9.58 9.18
N ASP A 51 3.47 -8.78 9.55
CA ASP A 51 4.45 -9.20 10.53
C ASP A 51 4.06 -8.55 11.86
N ARG A 52 4.38 -9.20 12.95
CA ARG A 52 4.12 -8.60 14.25
C ARG A 52 5.21 -7.58 14.53
N CYS A 53 4.82 -6.48 15.12
CA CYS A 53 5.78 -5.43 15.41
C CYS A 53 5.31 -4.67 16.65
N LYS A 54 6.07 -3.69 17.08
CA LYS A 54 5.64 -2.86 18.13
C LYS A 54 4.55 -2.00 17.57
N PRO A 55 3.47 -1.77 18.28
CA PRO A 55 2.42 -0.87 17.78
C PRO A 55 3.02 0.48 17.41
N GLU A 56 2.66 0.95 16.24
CA GLU A 56 3.17 2.24 15.81
C GLU A 56 2.19 2.95 14.90
N LYS A 57 2.32 4.25 14.82
CA LYS A 57 1.46 5.03 13.97
C LYS A 57 2.18 5.27 12.67
N VAL A 58 1.59 4.78 11.60
CA VAL A 58 2.16 4.97 10.28
C VAL A 58 1.02 5.38 9.36
N ARG A 59 1.35 5.86 8.21
CA ARG A 59 0.35 6.24 7.22
C ARG A 59 0.48 5.36 6.00
N TYR A 60 -0.65 5.00 5.43
CA TYR A 60 -0.67 4.24 4.19
C TYR A 60 -1.41 5.03 3.13
N ARG A 61 -0.98 4.88 1.90
CA ARG A 61 -1.67 5.50 0.76
C ARG A 61 -1.71 4.51 -0.39
N LEU A 62 -2.85 4.45 -1.04
CA LEU A 62 -3.02 3.63 -2.22
C LEU A 62 -2.98 4.55 -3.42
N GLN A 63 -2.03 4.31 -4.30
CA GLN A 63 -1.86 5.14 -5.47
C GLN A 63 -2.22 4.33 -6.70
N PRO A 64 -3.00 4.86 -7.62
CA PRO A 64 -3.36 4.10 -8.82
C PRO A 64 -2.13 3.67 -9.60
N ALA A 65 -2.16 2.41 -9.97
CA ALA A 65 -1.04 1.85 -10.65
C ALA A 65 -1.18 2.04 -12.09
N GLN A 66 -1.10 3.20 -12.69
CA GLN A 66 -1.37 3.22 -14.00
C GLN A 66 -0.63 4.23 -14.69
N LYS A 67 -0.18 4.10 -15.75
CA LYS A 67 0.40 4.90 -16.44
C LYS A 67 -0.20 4.89 -17.70
N GLY A 68 -0.81 5.66 -18.20
CA GLY A 68 -1.46 5.70 -19.48
C GLY A 68 -2.56 4.72 -19.46
N PHE A 69 -2.65 3.93 -20.43
CA PHE A 69 -3.74 3.07 -20.40
C PHE A 69 -3.36 1.70 -20.19
N VAL A 70 -2.20 1.41 -19.89
CA VAL A 70 -1.88 0.06 -19.78
C VAL A 70 -1.75 -0.27 -18.37
N ILE A 71 -2.63 -1.06 -17.88
CA ILE A 71 -2.59 -1.39 -16.59
C ILE A 71 -2.15 -2.70 -16.39
N TYR A 72 -1.25 -3.26 -16.92
CA TYR A 72 -1.09 -4.59 -16.61
C TYR A 72 0.08 -4.80 -16.02
N ASP A 73 0.72 -4.47 -15.45
CA ASP A 73 1.71 -4.92 -15.02
C ASP A 73 1.80 -5.47 -13.85
N ASN A 74 2.16 -6.04 -13.57
CA ASN A 74 2.19 -6.85 -12.60
C ASN A 74 3.33 -6.75 -11.78
N ASP A 75 4.23 -6.02 -12.10
CA ASP A 75 5.39 -6.00 -11.37
C ASP A 75 5.46 -4.86 -10.40
N GLY A 76 4.46 -4.12 -10.21
CA GLY A 76 4.47 -3.01 -9.28
C GLY A 76 4.93 -1.73 -9.94
N PRO A 77 5.25 -0.72 -9.18
CA PRO A 77 5.60 0.58 -9.74
C PRO A 77 6.98 0.58 -10.35
N SER A 78 7.21 1.53 -11.21
CA SER A 78 8.52 1.65 -11.84
C SER A 78 9.55 2.08 -10.80
N ASP A 79 10.80 1.86 -11.11
CA ASP A 79 11.87 2.26 -10.21
C ASP A 79 11.85 3.76 -10.00
N ASP A 80 11.54 4.53 -11.03
CA ASP A 80 11.50 5.98 -10.90
C ASP A 80 10.39 6.40 -9.96
N GLU A 81 9.26 5.74 -10.01
CA GLU A 81 8.16 6.07 -9.12
C GLU A 81 8.53 5.74 -7.67
N VAL A 82 9.15 4.60 -7.45
CA VAL A 82 9.55 4.21 -6.11
C VAL A 82 10.57 5.19 -5.55
N GLU A 83 11.49 5.60 -6.38
CA GLU A 83 12.53 6.51 -5.94
C GLU A 83 11.96 7.88 -5.62
N LEU A 84 11.08 8.37 -6.46
CA LEU A 84 10.49 9.66 -6.24
C LEU A 84 9.67 9.68 -4.96
N ASN A 85 8.84 8.68 -4.77
CA ASN A 85 8.02 8.64 -3.57
C ASN A 85 8.88 8.40 -2.33
N GLY A 86 9.93 7.63 -2.48
CA GLY A 86 10.85 7.39 -1.38
C GLY A 86 11.53 8.66 -0.89
N ALA A 87 11.76 9.60 -1.82
CA ALA A 87 12.40 10.86 -1.45
C ALA A 87 11.52 11.66 -0.50
N PHE A 88 10.21 11.39 -0.49
CA PHE A 88 9.30 12.09 0.40
C PHE A 88 8.89 11.21 1.58
N GLY A 89 9.54 10.10 1.77
CA GLY A 89 9.27 9.26 2.93
C GLY A 89 8.25 8.16 2.72
N TRP A 90 7.84 7.92 1.47
CA TRP A 90 6.84 6.91 1.19
C TRP A 90 7.51 5.69 0.56
N LYS A 91 7.38 4.54 1.23
CA LYS A 91 8.00 3.32 0.78
C LYS A 91 6.96 2.43 0.16
N TYR A 92 7.26 1.87 -1.01
CA TYR A 92 6.34 0.94 -1.65
C TYR A 92 6.31 -0.36 -0.86
N VAL A 93 5.12 -0.87 -0.60
CA VAL A 93 4.97 -2.07 0.19
C VAL A 93 4.38 -3.21 -0.62
N ALA A 94 3.28 -2.99 -1.29
CA ALA A 94 2.62 -4.09 -1.97
C ALA A 94 1.63 -3.58 -3.00
N LYS A 95 1.13 -4.49 -3.82
CA LYS A 95 0.16 -4.13 -4.82
C LYS A 95 -1.19 -4.68 -4.42
N TYR A 96 -2.23 -3.91 -4.58
CA TYR A 96 -3.58 -4.36 -4.26
C TYR A 96 -4.46 -3.99 -5.44
N GLY A 97 -4.80 -4.95 -6.26
CA GLY A 97 -5.59 -4.70 -7.45
C GLY A 97 -4.87 -3.75 -8.39
N VAL A 98 -5.50 -2.62 -8.69
CA VAL A 98 -4.88 -1.63 -9.54
C VAL A 98 -4.21 -0.53 -8.75
N PHE A 99 -3.95 -0.77 -7.47
CA PHE A 99 -3.32 0.23 -6.63
C PHE A 99 -1.97 -0.24 -6.11
N HIS A 100 -1.09 0.71 -5.89
CA HIS A 100 0.18 0.45 -5.22
C HIS A 100 0.08 1.00 -3.82
N ILE A 101 0.40 0.19 -2.83
CA ILE A 101 0.32 0.59 -1.44
C ILE A 101 1.65 1.11 -0.99
N TYR A 102 1.66 2.33 -0.47
CA TYR A 102 2.87 2.94 0.09
C TYR A 102 2.66 3.21 1.56
N ARG A 103 3.74 3.19 2.31
CA ARG A 103 3.69 3.45 3.75
C ARG A 103 4.69 4.54 4.10
N ALA A 104 4.30 5.45 4.97
CA ALA A 104 5.22 6.42 5.55
C ALA A 104 5.28 6.16 7.03
N ASP A 105 6.47 5.89 7.54
CA ASP A 105 6.64 5.62 8.96
C ASP A 105 6.57 6.91 9.77
N ASP A 106 6.76 8.05 9.13
CA ASP A 106 6.68 9.31 9.81
C ASP A 106 5.27 9.86 9.55
N ILE A 107 4.47 10.00 10.59
CA ILE A 107 3.10 10.45 10.40
C ILE A 107 3.03 11.90 9.92
N ASP A 108 4.13 12.62 10.01
CA ASP A 108 4.16 13.98 9.50
C ASP A 108 4.72 14.04 8.09
N ALA A 109 4.89 12.93 7.45
CA ALA A 109 5.42 12.91 6.10
C ALA A 109 4.52 13.72 5.17
N ARG A 110 5.13 14.40 4.23
CA ARG A 110 4.39 15.19 3.29
C ARG A 110 3.48 14.28 2.48
N GLU A 111 2.28 14.76 2.19
CA GLU A 111 1.36 13.99 1.38
C GLU A 111 2.00 13.66 0.04
N MET A 112 1.66 12.51 -0.49
CA MET A 112 2.13 12.14 -1.80
C MET A 112 1.54 13.12 -2.80
N ASP A 113 2.39 13.56 -3.72
CA ASP A 113 1.95 14.50 -4.69
C ASP A 113 1.15 13.77 -5.76
N THR A 114 -0.12 13.99 -5.83
CA THR A 114 -0.94 13.35 -6.82
C THR A 114 -1.55 14.41 -7.69
N ASP A 115 -1.16 14.42 -8.93
CA ASP A 115 -1.69 15.37 -9.88
C ASP A 115 -3.17 15.06 -10.08
N PRO A 116 -4.06 16.00 -9.85
CA PRO A 116 -5.47 15.75 -10.01
C PRO A 116 -5.85 15.26 -11.40
N GLU A 117 -5.15 15.70 -12.41
CA GLU A 117 -5.44 15.24 -13.74
C GLU A 117 -5.10 13.78 -13.90
N VAL A 118 -3.98 13.37 -13.38
CA VAL A 118 -3.56 11.97 -13.47
C VAL A 118 -4.53 11.12 -12.67
N GLN A 119 -4.96 11.61 -11.52
CA GLN A 119 -5.88 10.86 -10.71
C GLN A 119 -7.22 10.70 -11.43
N ALA A 120 -7.69 11.74 -12.07
CA ALA A 120 -8.94 11.67 -12.80
C ALA A 120 -8.85 10.68 -13.95
N MET A 121 -7.73 10.65 -14.63
CA MET A 121 -7.54 9.70 -15.71
C MET A 121 -7.54 8.27 -15.20
N ALA A 122 -6.90 8.04 -14.07
CA ALA A 122 -6.87 6.71 -13.48
C ALA A 122 -8.26 6.27 -13.08
N MET A 123 -9.05 7.17 -12.52
CA MET A 123 -10.41 6.84 -12.11
C MET A 123 -11.27 6.55 -13.32
N ASN A 124 -11.08 7.28 -14.40
CA ASN A 124 -11.82 7.01 -15.62
C ASN A 124 -11.49 5.63 -16.16
N ALA A 125 -10.25 5.23 -16.07
CA ALA A 125 -9.85 3.91 -16.54
C ALA A 125 -10.54 2.83 -15.71
N LEU A 126 -10.76 3.07 -14.44
CA LEU A 126 -11.41 2.10 -13.60
C LEU A 126 -12.91 1.99 -13.93
N HIS A 127 -13.47 3.02 -14.50
CA HIS A 127 -14.90 3.00 -14.80
C HIS A 127 -15.22 2.42 -16.15
N ILE A 128 -14.27 2.11 -16.92
CA ILE A 128 -14.49 1.49 -18.20
C ILE A 128 -14.53 -0.03 -18.09
#